data_ac14f81d2f9d51e14da33d73a12a4725
#
_entry.id   ac14f81d2f9d51e14da33d73a12a4725
#
_cell.length_a   1.000
_cell.length_b   1.000
_cell.length_c   1.000
_cell.angle_alpha   90.00
_cell.angle_beta   90.00
_cell.angle_gamma   90.00
#
_symmetry.space_group_name_H-M   'P 1'
#
loop_
_entity.id
_entity.type
_entity.pdbx_description
1 polymer ?
#
loop_
_entity_poly.entity_id
_entity_poly.type
_entity_poly.pdbx_seq_one_letter_code
_entity_poly.pdbx_strand_id
1 'polypeptide(L)'
;MYHFLKMYRLLLNSSKRLLPKISETELIALRSGTVSIDREIFSGKVDISKIKKTESIDLNMEKSLDYIIQKWGSIMKPYPSKHINNILKDIGEKGLFSLIIDDKYGGNKISITQQSNLLSKLSSHNPALGVMVMVPNSLG
;
A
#
# COMPACT_ATOMS: atom_id res chain seq x y z
N MET A 1 -21.27 -34.60 -16.55
CA MET A 1 -21.38 -33.12 -16.55
C MET A 1 -22.51 -32.61 -15.60
N TYR A 2 -23.71 -33.19 -15.60
CA TYR A 2 -24.85 -32.76 -14.77
C TYR A 2 -24.61 -32.89 -13.24
N HIS A 3 -23.91 -33.95 -12.79
CA HIS A 3 -23.61 -34.17 -11.37
C HIS A 3 -22.61 -33.13 -10.81
N PHE A 4 -21.63 -32.72 -11.59
CA PHE A 4 -20.66 -31.67 -11.19
C PHE A 4 -21.36 -30.32 -10.98
N LEU A 5 -22.27 -29.93 -11.86
CA LEU A 5 -23.03 -28.69 -11.74
C LEU A 5 -23.92 -28.68 -10.49
N LYS A 6 -24.48 -29.82 -10.12
CA LYS A 6 -25.33 -29.95 -8.91
C LYS A 6 -24.49 -29.82 -7.63
N MET A 7 -23.30 -30.42 -7.62
CA MET A 7 -22.36 -30.33 -6.50
C MET A 7 -21.84 -28.89 -6.32
N TYR A 8 -21.48 -28.19 -7.40
CA TYR A 8 -21.09 -26.79 -7.35
C TYR A 8 -22.20 -25.87 -6.83
N ARG A 9 -23.46 -26.11 -7.21
CA ARG A 9 -24.60 -25.36 -6.68
C ARG A 9 -24.80 -25.58 -5.18
N LEU A 10 -24.63 -26.79 -4.69
CA LEU A 10 -24.72 -27.11 -3.26
C LEU A 10 -23.60 -26.43 -2.48
N LEU A 11 -22.35 -26.51 -2.94
CA LEU A 11 -21.20 -25.82 -2.34
C LEU A 11 -21.39 -24.31 -2.34
N LEU A 12 -21.86 -23.73 -3.44
CA LEU A 12 -22.10 -22.30 -3.55
C LEU A 12 -23.22 -21.82 -2.59
N ASN A 13 -24.28 -22.62 -2.43
CA ASN A 13 -25.36 -22.28 -1.50
C ASN A 13 -24.96 -22.43 -0.04
N SER A 14 -24.06 -23.37 0.27
CA SER A 14 -23.51 -23.52 1.62
C SER A 14 -22.52 -22.40 1.94
N SER A 15 -21.65 -22.04 0.99
CA SER A 15 -20.70 -20.92 1.19
C SER A 15 -21.40 -19.55 1.32
N LYS A 16 -22.50 -19.31 0.61
CA LYS A 16 -23.32 -18.09 0.78
C LYS A 16 -23.87 -17.90 2.19
N ARG A 17 -24.08 -18.99 2.96
CA ARG A 17 -24.54 -18.92 4.36
C ARG A 17 -23.39 -18.60 5.32
N LEU A 18 -22.15 -18.89 4.93
CA LEU A 18 -20.94 -18.65 5.72
C LEU A 18 -20.35 -17.25 5.49
N LEU A 19 -20.70 -16.61 4.35
CA LEU A 19 -20.22 -15.26 4.06
C LEU A 19 -20.96 -14.24 4.96
N PRO A 20 -20.21 -13.32 5.57
CA PRO A 20 -20.82 -12.23 6.31
C PRO A 20 -21.73 -11.41 5.40
N LYS A 21 -22.90 -11.03 5.91
CA LYS A 21 -23.79 -10.13 5.17
C LYS A 21 -23.18 -8.75 5.16
N ILE A 22 -23.07 -8.16 3.96
CA ILE A 22 -22.64 -6.77 3.79
C ILE A 22 -23.67 -5.87 4.49
N SER A 23 -23.22 -5.00 5.39
CA SER A 23 -24.07 -4.01 6.05
C SER A 23 -24.56 -2.96 5.06
N GLU A 24 -25.63 -2.23 5.40
CA GLU A 24 -26.12 -1.13 4.54
C GLU A 24 -25.05 -0.05 4.32
N THR A 25 -24.26 0.25 5.34
CA THR A 25 -23.17 1.24 5.26
C THR A 25 -22.07 0.78 4.31
N GLU A 26 -21.67 -0.48 4.38
CA GLU A 26 -20.69 -1.06 3.45
C GLU A 26 -21.23 -1.08 2.01
N LEU A 27 -22.53 -1.37 1.84
CA LEU A 27 -23.16 -1.36 0.54
C LEU A 27 -23.20 0.03 -0.07
N ILE A 28 -23.48 1.07 0.74
CA ILE A 28 -23.44 2.47 0.32
C ILE A 28 -22.00 2.86 -0.05
N ALA A 29 -21.01 2.49 0.76
CA ALA A 29 -19.60 2.76 0.47
C ALA A 29 -19.15 2.10 -0.84
N LEU A 30 -19.52 0.84 -1.07
CA LEU A 30 -19.22 0.12 -2.32
C LEU A 30 -19.92 0.74 -3.55
N ARG A 31 -21.10 1.33 -3.37
CA ARG A 31 -21.86 1.98 -4.47
C ARG A 31 -21.41 3.42 -4.74
N SER A 32 -20.87 4.10 -3.74
CA SER A 32 -20.43 5.49 -3.86
C SER A 32 -19.03 5.64 -4.46
N GLY A 33 -18.22 4.58 -4.44
CA GLY A 33 -16.87 4.57 -4.97
C GLY A 33 -16.79 4.14 -6.44
N THR A 34 -15.89 4.77 -7.19
CA THR A 34 -15.44 4.23 -8.48
C THR A 34 -14.41 3.14 -8.19
N VAL A 35 -14.76 1.89 -8.47
CA VAL A 35 -13.86 0.73 -8.28
C VAL A 35 -12.84 0.68 -9.43
N SER A 36 -12.13 1.75 -9.68
CA SER A 36 -11.04 1.86 -10.66
C SER A 36 -10.87 0.60 -11.56
N ILE A 37 -9.64 0.13 -11.74
CA ILE A 37 -9.33 -1.07 -12.54
C ILE A 37 -9.64 -2.39 -11.80
N ASP A 38 -9.86 -2.35 -10.49
CA ASP A 38 -10.05 -3.57 -9.68
C ASP A 38 -11.21 -4.43 -10.18
N ARG A 39 -12.31 -3.79 -10.59
CA ARG A 39 -13.46 -4.50 -11.18
C ARG A 39 -13.07 -5.29 -12.43
N GLU A 40 -12.21 -4.72 -13.27
CA GLU A 40 -11.74 -5.36 -14.52
C GLU A 40 -10.82 -6.54 -14.18
N ILE A 41 -9.92 -6.36 -13.20
CA ILE A 41 -9.01 -7.42 -12.71
C ILE A 41 -9.83 -8.62 -12.22
N PHE A 42 -10.81 -8.39 -11.34
CA PHE A 42 -11.66 -9.46 -10.81
C PHE A 42 -12.59 -10.10 -11.88
N SER A 43 -12.93 -9.38 -12.94
CA SER A 43 -13.70 -9.94 -14.05
C SER A 43 -12.86 -10.75 -15.04
N GLY A 44 -11.53 -10.71 -14.93
CA GLY A 44 -10.59 -11.34 -15.87
C GLY A 44 -10.52 -10.65 -17.23
N LYS A 45 -11.05 -9.44 -17.38
CA LYS A 45 -11.09 -8.65 -18.61
C LYS A 45 -10.43 -7.29 -18.36
N VAL A 46 -9.12 -7.28 -18.23
CA VAL A 46 -8.35 -6.07 -17.91
C VAL A 46 -7.98 -5.32 -19.18
N ASP A 47 -8.37 -4.07 -19.27
CA ASP A 47 -7.86 -3.15 -20.29
C ASP A 47 -6.59 -2.45 -19.76
N ILE A 48 -5.44 -3.00 -20.13
CA ILE A 48 -4.12 -2.51 -19.68
C ILE A 48 -3.88 -1.06 -20.13
N SER A 49 -4.52 -0.59 -21.20
CA SER A 49 -4.36 0.79 -21.68
C SER A 49 -4.88 1.84 -20.69
N LYS A 50 -5.76 1.45 -19.79
CA LYS A 50 -6.30 2.30 -18.72
C LYS A 50 -5.35 2.46 -17.53
N ILE A 51 -4.32 1.63 -17.44
CA ILE A 51 -3.31 1.74 -16.38
C ILE A 51 -2.42 2.93 -16.70
N LYS A 52 -2.53 3.98 -15.89
CA LYS A 52 -1.63 5.12 -16.02
C LYS A 52 -0.22 4.70 -15.65
N LYS A 53 0.75 5.15 -16.47
CA LYS A 53 2.16 4.94 -16.15
C LYS A 53 2.46 5.59 -14.80
N THR A 54 3.16 4.86 -13.96
CA THR A 54 3.56 5.32 -12.63
C THR A 54 4.50 6.52 -12.75
N GLU A 55 4.25 7.57 -12.00
CA GLU A 55 5.15 8.72 -11.92
C GLU A 55 6.46 8.29 -11.26
N SER A 56 7.59 8.73 -11.81
CA SER A 56 8.90 8.52 -11.20
C SER A 56 9.01 9.33 -9.91
N ILE A 57 9.71 8.78 -8.93
CA ILE A 57 10.10 9.50 -7.72
C ILE A 57 11.24 10.46 -8.09
N ASP A 58 11.30 11.63 -7.44
CA ASP A 58 12.42 12.56 -7.60
C ASP A 58 13.74 11.90 -7.20
N LEU A 59 14.82 12.24 -7.93
CA LEU A 59 16.14 11.65 -7.73
C LEU A 59 16.68 11.82 -6.30
N ASN A 60 16.39 12.96 -5.65
CA ASN A 60 16.85 13.20 -4.28
C ASN A 60 16.11 12.33 -3.29
N MET A 61 14.81 12.15 -3.50
CA MET A 61 14.00 11.25 -2.69
C MET A 61 14.41 9.79 -2.90
N GLU A 62 14.76 9.41 -4.11
CA GLU A 62 15.27 8.07 -4.42
C GLU A 62 16.59 7.79 -3.70
N LYS A 63 17.52 8.73 -3.70
CA LYS A 63 18.78 8.64 -2.93
C LYS A 63 18.53 8.54 -1.41
N SER A 64 17.56 9.29 -0.91
CA SER A 64 17.17 9.25 0.50
C SER A 64 16.63 7.86 0.87
N LEU A 65 15.79 7.29 0.01
CA LEU A 65 15.25 5.94 0.16
C LEU A 65 16.35 4.88 0.14
N ASP A 66 17.25 4.96 -0.84
CA ASP A 66 18.35 4.02 -1.00
C ASP A 66 19.30 4.05 0.22
N TYR A 67 19.57 5.23 0.78
CA TYR A 67 20.32 5.35 2.03
C TYR A 67 19.66 4.59 3.18
N ILE A 68 18.36 4.75 3.38
CA ILE A 68 17.62 4.06 4.44
C ILE A 68 17.63 2.54 4.21
N ILE A 69 17.44 2.11 2.98
CA ILE A 69 17.46 0.68 2.62
C ILE A 69 18.85 0.07 2.87
N GLN A 70 19.91 0.72 2.43
CA GLN A 70 21.28 0.23 2.62
C GLN A 70 21.66 0.14 4.09
N LYS A 71 21.29 1.15 4.89
CA LYS A 71 21.66 1.22 6.28
C LYS A 71 20.82 0.32 7.19
N TRP A 72 19.53 0.23 6.93
CA TRP A 72 18.56 -0.38 7.84
C TRP A 72 17.74 -1.53 7.24
N GLY A 73 17.77 -1.72 5.94
CA GLY A 73 16.93 -2.69 5.24
C GLY A 73 17.24 -4.15 5.61
N SER A 74 18.50 -4.49 5.85
CA SER A 74 18.95 -5.85 6.16
C SER A 74 18.89 -6.20 7.65
N ILE A 75 18.55 -5.27 8.53
CA ILE A 75 18.48 -5.53 9.98
C ILE A 75 17.32 -6.48 10.26
N MET A 76 17.64 -7.63 10.83
CA MET A 76 16.66 -8.67 11.17
C MET A 76 15.71 -8.20 12.28
N LYS A 77 14.46 -8.64 12.16
CA LYS A 77 13.43 -8.39 13.18
C LYS A 77 13.55 -9.37 14.36
N PRO A 78 13.19 -8.93 15.57
CA PRO A 78 12.80 -7.57 15.93
C PRO A 78 14.00 -6.61 15.93
N TYR A 79 13.74 -5.35 15.57
CA TYR A 79 14.78 -4.32 15.69
C TYR A 79 15.22 -4.23 17.14
N PRO A 80 16.52 -4.33 17.45
CA PRO A 80 16.99 -4.05 18.79
C PRO A 80 16.56 -2.64 19.20
N SER A 81 15.96 -2.47 20.36
CA SER A 81 15.44 -1.19 20.87
C SER A 81 16.46 -0.05 20.78
N LYS A 82 17.75 -0.37 20.95
CA LYS A 82 18.87 0.57 20.80
C LYS A 82 18.99 1.22 19.41
N HIS A 83 18.42 0.64 18.38
CA HIS A 83 18.49 1.18 17.00
C HIS A 83 17.26 2.02 16.60
N ILE A 84 16.15 1.89 17.32
CA ILE A 84 14.89 2.55 16.92
C ILE A 84 15.06 4.06 16.81
N ASN A 85 15.65 4.70 17.81
CA ASN A 85 15.85 6.16 17.80
C ASN A 85 16.74 6.61 16.63
N ASN A 86 17.76 5.84 16.28
CA ASN A 86 18.64 6.15 15.16
C ASN A 86 17.93 5.97 13.82
N ILE A 87 17.08 4.92 13.70
CA ILE A 87 16.27 4.68 12.52
C ILE A 87 15.29 5.84 12.32
N LEU A 88 14.55 6.23 13.36
CA LEU A 88 13.59 7.33 13.30
C LEU A 88 14.27 8.66 12.96
N LYS A 89 15.44 8.92 13.55
CA LYS A 89 16.26 10.09 13.25
C LYS A 89 16.66 10.12 11.76
N ASP A 90 17.22 9.04 11.24
CA ASP A 90 17.62 8.96 9.83
C ASP A 90 16.44 9.12 8.89
N ILE A 91 15.30 8.47 9.17
CA ILE A 91 14.06 8.61 8.38
C ILE A 91 13.59 10.07 8.36
N GLY A 92 13.60 10.75 9.51
CA GLY A 92 13.25 12.17 9.63
C GLY A 92 14.19 13.08 8.87
N GLU A 93 15.52 12.92 9.08
CA GLU A 93 16.55 13.71 8.37
C GLU A 93 16.52 13.54 6.85
N LYS A 94 16.04 12.38 6.38
CA LYS A 94 15.85 12.10 4.95
C LYS A 94 14.48 12.56 4.42
N GLY A 95 13.66 13.23 5.24
CA GLY A 95 12.38 13.81 4.84
C GLY A 95 11.26 12.78 4.60
N LEU A 96 11.45 11.51 5.00
CA LEU A 96 10.47 10.46 4.72
C LEU A 96 9.22 10.51 5.61
N PHE A 97 9.19 11.38 6.64
CA PHE A 97 7.99 11.62 7.46
C PHE A 97 7.07 12.72 6.90
N SER A 98 7.50 13.43 5.86
CA SER A 98 6.76 14.57 5.30
C SER A 98 6.47 14.41 3.80
N LEU A 99 6.24 13.19 3.34
CA LEU A 99 6.11 12.85 1.92
C LEU A 99 4.95 13.59 1.25
N ILE A 100 3.78 13.63 1.88
CA ILE A 100 2.55 14.22 1.33
C ILE A 100 2.31 15.65 1.80
N ILE A 101 3.11 16.14 2.75
CA ILE A 101 2.99 17.51 3.26
C ILE A 101 3.38 18.49 2.15
N ASP A 102 2.61 19.57 2.01
CA ASP A 102 2.87 20.62 1.02
C ASP A 102 4.24 21.29 1.26
N ASP A 103 4.92 21.63 0.18
CA ASP A 103 6.24 22.27 0.18
C ASP A 103 6.30 23.57 0.96
N LYS A 104 5.21 24.35 0.96
CA LYS A 104 5.09 25.57 1.77
C LYS A 104 5.20 25.35 3.28
N TYR A 105 4.98 24.11 3.75
CA TYR A 105 5.16 23.71 5.14
C TYR A 105 6.43 22.89 5.36
N GLY A 106 7.33 22.84 4.38
CA GLY A 106 8.58 22.10 4.46
C GLY A 106 8.45 20.59 4.13
N GLY A 107 7.35 20.19 3.52
CA GLY A 107 7.13 18.82 3.07
C GLY A 107 7.67 18.55 1.65
N ASN A 108 7.51 17.32 1.21
CA ASN A 108 8.01 16.88 -0.11
C ASN A 108 6.94 16.92 -1.20
N LYS A 109 5.66 17.05 -0.84
CA LYS A 109 4.51 17.17 -1.77
C LYS A 109 4.50 16.12 -2.88
N ILE A 110 4.90 14.90 -2.57
CA ILE A 110 4.83 13.82 -3.57
C ILE A 110 3.40 13.35 -3.77
N SER A 111 3.11 12.82 -4.97
CA SER A 111 1.80 12.25 -5.26
C SER A 111 1.57 10.95 -4.48
N ILE A 112 0.29 10.55 -4.30
CA ILE A 112 -0.07 9.28 -3.67
C ILE A 112 0.55 8.10 -4.43
N THR A 113 0.65 8.20 -5.75
CA THR A 113 1.27 7.16 -6.58
C THR A 113 2.77 7.04 -6.30
N GLN A 114 3.46 8.16 -6.21
CA GLN A 114 4.89 8.20 -5.84
C GLN A 114 5.11 7.65 -4.43
N GLN A 115 4.26 8.05 -3.47
CA GLN A 115 4.28 7.51 -2.10
C GLN A 115 4.10 6.00 -2.08
N SER A 116 3.12 5.48 -2.82
CA SER A 116 2.87 4.03 -2.93
C SER A 116 4.09 3.27 -3.46
N ASN A 117 4.75 3.81 -4.48
CA ASN A 117 5.97 3.22 -5.04
C ASN A 117 7.12 3.21 -4.04
N LEU A 118 7.32 4.34 -3.35
CA LEU A 118 8.33 4.47 -2.32
C LEU A 118 8.12 3.46 -1.19
N LEU A 119 6.89 3.37 -0.68
CA LEU A 119 6.53 2.42 0.36
C LEU A 119 6.66 0.97 -0.10
N SER A 120 6.30 0.66 -1.35
CA SER A 120 6.48 -0.67 -1.93
C SER A 120 7.94 -1.07 -2.00
N LYS A 121 8.82 -0.17 -2.50
CA LYS A 121 10.27 -0.39 -2.56
C LYS A 121 10.84 -0.58 -1.14
N LEU A 122 10.48 0.27 -0.18
CA LEU A 122 10.96 0.18 1.19
C LEU A 122 10.49 -1.12 1.87
N SER A 123 9.21 -1.47 1.72
CA SER A 123 8.61 -2.66 2.33
C SER A 123 9.12 -3.96 1.71
N SER A 124 9.53 -3.97 0.44
CA SER A 124 10.14 -5.14 -0.19
C SER A 124 11.47 -5.52 0.45
N HIS A 125 12.23 -4.55 0.97
CA HIS A 125 13.45 -4.79 1.72
C HIS A 125 13.15 -5.08 3.20
N ASN A 126 12.33 -4.24 3.83
CA ASN A 126 11.95 -4.40 5.23
C ASN A 126 10.56 -3.83 5.52
N PRO A 127 9.53 -4.69 5.71
CA PRO A 127 8.16 -4.24 5.98
C PRO A 127 8.02 -3.34 7.22
N ALA A 128 8.88 -3.48 8.24
CA ALA A 128 8.81 -2.64 9.43
C ALA A 128 9.21 -1.19 9.12
N LEU A 129 10.21 -0.98 8.24
CA LEU A 129 10.56 0.36 7.75
C LEU A 129 9.40 0.97 6.93
N GLY A 130 8.75 0.15 6.11
CA GLY A 130 7.55 0.57 5.38
C GLY A 130 6.46 1.10 6.32
N VAL A 131 6.17 0.38 7.39
CA VAL A 131 5.19 0.80 8.42
C VAL A 131 5.63 2.07 9.13
N MET A 132 6.92 2.19 9.53
CA MET A 132 7.45 3.39 10.20
C MET A 132 7.29 4.65 9.34
N VAL A 133 7.43 4.54 8.03
CA VAL A 133 7.25 5.68 7.10
C VAL A 133 5.77 5.88 6.76
N MET A 134 5.00 4.81 6.59
CA MET A 134 3.59 4.88 6.19
C MET A 134 2.73 5.58 7.26
N VAL A 135 2.90 5.22 8.52
CA VAL A 135 2.00 5.66 9.60
C VAL A 135 1.97 7.19 9.75
N PRO A 136 3.10 7.92 9.89
CA PRO A 136 3.08 9.38 9.97
C PRO A 136 2.50 10.04 8.71
N ASN A 137 2.71 9.45 7.54
CA ASN A 137 2.22 9.98 6.27
C ASN A 137 0.75 9.66 5.97
N SER A 138 0.09 8.81 6.77
CA SER A 138 -1.32 8.44 6.56
C SER A 138 -2.24 8.93 7.67
N LEU A 139 -1.73 9.10 8.89
CA LEU A 139 -2.49 9.50 10.07
C LEU A 139 -2.21 10.93 10.52
N GLY A 140 -1.17 11.56 9.98
CA GLY A 140 -0.71 12.90 10.27
C GLY A 140 -1.51 13.95 9.64
#